data_38bb7839ef901ab15dc9355f14a3aae5
#
_entry.id   38bb7839ef901ab15dc9355f14a3aae5
#
_cell.length_a   1.000
_cell.length_b   1.000
_cell.length_c   1.000
_cell.angle_alpha   90.00
_cell.angle_beta   90.00
_cell.angle_gamma   90.00
#
_symmetry.space_group_name_H-M   'P 1'
#
loop_
_entity.id
_entity.type
_entity.pdbx_description
1 polymer ?
#
loop_
_entity_poly.entity_id
_entity_poly.type
_entity_poly.pdbx_seq_one_letter_code
_entity_poly.pdbx_strand_id
1 'polypeptide(L)'
;MLTLTLTPLEWEALTLSLRVALWSMAVSLPPALAVAWVLARCRFPGRTLLDGLVHLPLILPPVVTGYVLLLLLGTRGPVGAWLNETFGIVFAFRWTGAVVAAAVMGFPLMVRAIRLSIEAVDSRLEAAAGTLGASPPLVFLTVTLPLILPGIVAGAILAFAKGMGEFGATITFVSNIPGETRTLPIAIYTLLQVPGGETAAARLTGIAIALSMLALVGSELLARHISRRIRGLDAVR
;
A
#
# COMPACT_ATOMS: atom_id res chain seq x y z
N MET A 1 -2.59 25.74 -25.41
CA MET A 1 -2.52 24.35 -25.88
C MET A 1 -1.68 23.58 -24.87
N LEU A 2 -2.26 22.63 -24.12
CA LEU A 2 -1.53 21.72 -23.25
C LEU A 2 -0.73 20.76 -24.16
N THR A 3 0.57 20.97 -24.28
CA THR A 3 1.42 20.00 -24.96
C THR A 3 1.46 18.74 -24.08
N LEU A 4 0.99 17.61 -24.63
CA LEU A 4 0.96 16.31 -23.92
C LEU A 4 2.37 15.68 -23.76
N THR A 5 3.41 16.31 -24.27
CA THR A 5 4.77 15.84 -24.14
C THR A 5 5.28 16.13 -22.74
N LEU A 6 5.55 15.08 -21.98
CA LEU A 6 6.19 15.15 -20.67
C LEU A 6 7.66 15.53 -20.83
N THR A 7 8.13 16.41 -19.95
CA THR A 7 9.57 16.66 -19.81
C THR A 7 10.27 15.44 -19.18
N PRO A 8 11.57 15.26 -19.34
CA PRO A 8 12.31 14.18 -18.68
C PRO A 8 12.09 14.13 -17.17
N LEU A 9 12.07 15.28 -16.49
CA LEU A 9 11.84 15.37 -15.05
C LEU A 9 10.42 14.93 -14.63
N GLU A 10 9.41 15.25 -15.44
CA GLU A 10 8.02 14.82 -15.19
C GLU A 10 7.89 13.30 -15.40
N TRP A 11 8.58 12.75 -16.40
CA TRP A 11 8.61 11.32 -16.66
C TRP A 11 9.30 10.54 -15.53
N GLU A 12 10.42 11.07 -15.01
CA GLU A 12 11.10 10.50 -13.83
C GLU A 12 10.19 10.47 -12.61
N ALA A 13 9.52 11.58 -12.30
CA ALA A 13 8.61 11.66 -11.15
C ALA A 13 7.44 10.67 -11.27
N LEU A 14 6.90 10.49 -12.47
CA LEU A 14 5.83 9.55 -12.75
C LEU A 14 6.29 8.09 -12.57
N THR A 15 7.40 7.73 -13.21
CA THR A 15 7.95 6.36 -13.13
C THR A 15 8.39 6.01 -11.72
N LEU A 16 8.98 6.96 -11.00
CA LEU A 16 9.36 6.78 -9.61
C LEU A 16 8.12 6.55 -8.72
N SER A 17 7.07 7.35 -8.90
CA SER A 17 5.82 7.16 -8.13
C SER A 17 5.19 5.80 -8.37
N LEU A 18 5.11 5.35 -9.63
CA LEU A 18 4.63 4.02 -9.97
C LEU A 18 5.49 2.92 -9.32
N ARG A 19 6.81 3.07 -9.40
CA ARG A 19 7.76 2.14 -8.79
C ARG A 19 7.59 2.09 -7.27
N VAL A 20 7.53 3.23 -6.61
CA VAL A 20 7.32 3.33 -5.16
C VAL A 20 5.99 2.70 -4.74
N ALA A 21 4.89 3.04 -5.42
CA ALA A 21 3.57 2.51 -5.10
C ALA A 21 3.46 0.99 -5.32
N LEU A 22 4.04 0.46 -6.41
CA LEU A 22 4.06 -0.98 -6.67
C LEU A 22 4.88 -1.75 -5.64
N TRP A 23 6.08 -1.26 -5.31
CA TRP A 23 6.92 -1.93 -4.31
C TRP A 23 6.33 -1.81 -2.90
N SER A 24 5.75 -0.66 -2.53
CA SER A 24 5.09 -0.50 -1.23
C SER A 24 3.92 -1.47 -1.07
N MET A 25 3.09 -1.60 -2.10
CA MET A 25 1.99 -2.57 -2.14
C MET A 25 2.51 -4.01 -2.03
N ALA A 26 3.50 -4.40 -2.85
CA ALA A 26 4.02 -5.77 -2.90
C ALA A 26 4.67 -6.20 -1.57
N VAL A 27 5.50 -5.33 -0.97
CA VAL A 27 6.18 -5.60 0.30
C VAL A 27 5.19 -5.63 1.47
N SER A 28 4.14 -4.79 1.43
CA SER A 28 3.12 -4.74 2.49
C SER A 28 2.16 -5.92 2.46
N LEU A 29 1.94 -6.57 1.32
CA LEU A 29 0.90 -7.58 1.15
C LEU A 29 1.07 -8.80 2.07
N PRO A 30 2.26 -9.46 2.14
CA PRO A 30 2.43 -10.62 3.02
C PRO A 30 2.21 -10.29 4.51
N PRO A 31 2.84 -9.25 5.09
CA PRO A 31 2.60 -8.90 6.49
C PRO A 31 1.16 -8.41 6.72
N ALA A 32 0.52 -7.71 5.78
CA ALA A 32 -0.86 -7.29 5.91
C ALA A 32 -1.83 -8.48 5.96
N LEU A 33 -1.60 -9.51 5.14
CA LEU A 33 -2.38 -10.76 5.18
C LEU A 33 -2.23 -11.46 6.53
N ALA A 34 -1.00 -11.57 7.04
CA ALA A 34 -0.73 -12.18 8.34
C ALA A 34 -1.39 -11.42 9.49
N VAL A 35 -1.24 -10.09 9.52
CA VAL A 35 -1.85 -9.24 10.55
C VAL A 35 -3.37 -9.25 10.46
N ALA A 36 -3.94 -9.17 9.25
CA ALA A 36 -5.37 -9.28 9.04
C ALA A 36 -5.93 -10.63 9.53
N TRP A 37 -5.21 -11.73 9.28
CA TRP A 37 -5.57 -13.04 9.76
C TRP A 37 -5.57 -13.11 11.29
N VAL A 38 -4.50 -12.64 11.93
CA VAL A 38 -4.38 -12.60 13.40
C VAL A 38 -5.51 -11.76 14.00
N LEU A 39 -5.78 -10.58 13.44
CA LEU A 39 -6.85 -9.70 13.89
C LEU A 39 -8.25 -10.26 13.62
N ALA A 40 -8.47 -11.07 12.57
CA ALA A 40 -9.77 -11.65 12.27
C ALA A 40 -10.08 -12.90 13.10
N ARG A 41 -9.10 -13.81 13.25
CA ARG A 41 -9.30 -15.19 13.75
C ARG A 41 -8.77 -15.43 15.16
N CYS A 42 -7.75 -14.69 15.60
CA CYS A 42 -7.12 -14.91 16.89
C CYS A 42 -7.77 -14.06 18.00
N ARG A 43 -7.96 -14.65 19.17
CA ARG A 43 -8.39 -13.97 20.41
C ARG A 43 -7.22 -14.01 21.39
N PHE A 44 -6.64 -12.87 21.68
CA PHE A 44 -5.52 -12.75 22.63
C PHE A 44 -5.57 -11.41 23.38
N PRO A 45 -4.98 -11.32 24.58
CA PRO A 45 -4.84 -10.06 25.28
C PRO A 45 -3.92 -9.14 24.45
N GLY A 46 -4.30 -7.86 24.26
CA GLY A 46 -3.54 -6.94 23.42
C GLY A 46 -4.00 -6.82 21.94
N ARG A 47 -5.03 -7.59 21.51
CA ARG A 47 -5.60 -7.46 20.15
C ARG A 47 -5.99 -6.02 19.80
N THR A 48 -6.65 -5.32 20.75
CA THR A 48 -7.04 -3.91 20.56
C THR A 48 -5.83 -2.99 20.42
N LEU A 49 -4.74 -3.26 21.16
CA LEU A 49 -3.50 -2.49 21.03
C LEU A 49 -2.84 -2.71 19.65
N LEU A 50 -2.77 -3.97 19.20
CA LEU A 50 -2.26 -4.29 17.86
C LEU A 50 -3.10 -3.61 16.78
N ASP A 51 -4.43 -3.67 16.89
CA ASP A 51 -5.34 -3.01 15.96
C ASP A 51 -5.12 -1.47 15.95
N GLY A 52 -4.97 -0.87 17.13
CA GLY A 52 -4.63 0.55 17.28
C GLY A 52 -3.29 0.90 16.65
N LEU A 53 -2.23 0.12 16.90
CA LEU A 53 -0.91 0.34 16.31
C LEU A 53 -0.92 0.23 14.78
N VAL A 54 -1.64 -0.74 14.23
CA VAL A 54 -1.80 -0.91 12.79
C VAL A 54 -2.49 0.30 12.16
N HIS A 55 -3.50 0.87 12.82
CA HIS A 55 -4.28 1.99 12.29
C HIS A 55 -3.72 3.37 12.66
N LEU A 56 -2.72 3.43 13.54
CA LEU A 56 -2.09 4.67 13.99
C LEU A 56 -1.60 5.58 12.85
N PRO A 57 -0.96 5.08 11.77
CA PRO A 57 -0.52 5.92 10.65
C PRO A 57 -1.65 6.67 9.92
N LEU A 58 -2.90 6.18 9.97
CA LEU A 58 -4.05 6.88 9.37
C LEU A 58 -4.55 8.05 10.23
N ILE A 59 -4.32 7.98 11.55
CA ILE A 59 -4.80 8.98 12.50
C ILE A 59 -3.77 10.10 12.65
N LEU A 60 -2.48 9.73 12.63
CA LEU A 60 -1.40 10.70 12.72
C LEU A 60 -1.28 11.56 11.44
N PRO A 61 -0.94 12.84 11.57
CA PRO A 61 -0.54 13.62 10.40
C PRO A 61 0.61 12.92 9.64
N PRO A 62 0.55 12.82 8.31
CA PRO A 62 1.57 12.09 7.53
C PRO A 62 3.00 12.56 7.78
N VAL A 63 3.19 13.87 8.01
CA VAL A 63 4.50 14.47 8.36
C VAL A 63 5.04 13.89 9.66
N VAL A 64 4.18 13.65 10.67
CA VAL A 64 4.58 13.04 11.95
C VAL A 64 5.04 11.61 11.72
N THR A 65 4.32 10.84 10.93
CA THR A 65 4.72 9.47 10.56
C THR A 65 6.06 9.46 9.85
N GLY A 66 6.28 10.36 8.90
CA GLY A 66 7.57 10.51 8.20
C GLY A 66 8.71 10.88 9.14
N TYR A 67 8.46 11.76 10.11
CA TYR A 67 9.45 12.13 11.11
C TYR A 67 9.80 10.96 12.05
N VAL A 68 8.81 10.20 12.50
CA VAL A 68 9.06 8.97 13.29
C VAL A 68 9.90 7.96 12.49
N LEU A 69 9.60 7.78 11.19
CA LEU A 69 10.42 6.94 10.32
C LEU A 69 11.85 7.45 10.21
N LEU A 70 12.04 8.77 10.10
CA LEU A 70 13.37 9.36 10.05
C LEU A 70 14.14 9.15 11.37
N LEU A 71 13.48 9.28 12.52
CA LEU A 71 14.09 9.01 13.83
C LEU A 71 14.48 7.54 14.00
N LEU A 72 13.67 6.61 13.50
CA LEU A 72 13.91 5.16 13.66
C LEU A 72 14.87 4.61 12.59
N LEU A 73 14.62 4.94 11.30
CA LEU A 73 15.29 4.37 10.12
C LEU A 73 16.32 5.31 9.49
N GLY A 74 16.48 6.52 10.04
CA GLY A 74 17.57 7.42 9.64
C GLY A 74 18.93 6.81 9.92
N THR A 75 19.99 7.31 9.26
CA THR A 75 21.35 6.78 9.37
C THR A 75 21.91 6.79 10.80
N ARG A 76 21.38 7.68 11.65
CA ARG A 76 21.71 7.77 13.10
C ARG A 76 20.62 7.20 14.01
N GLY A 77 19.52 6.72 13.44
CA GLY A 77 18.42 6.11 14.18
C GLY A 77 18.78 4.68 14.64
N PRO A 78 18.14 4.18 15.71
CA PRO A 78 18.52 2.89 16.32
C PRO A 78 18.39 1.72 15.34
N VAL A 79 17.35 1.70 14.52
CA VAL A 79 17.14 0.63 13.53
C VAL A 79 17.94 0.92 12.26
N GLY A 80 17.97 2.18 11.81
CA GLY A 80 18.69 2.56 10.59
C GLY A 80 20.21 2.40 10.71
N ALA A 81 20.82 2.75 11.84
CA ALA A 81 22.22 2.53 12.10
C ALA A 81 22.56 1.03 12.10
N TRP A 82 21.78 0.23 12.81
CA TRP A 82 21.96 -1.23 12.84
C TRP A 82 21.85 -1.87 11.45
N LEU A 83 20.85 -1.47 10.64
CA LEU A 83 20.69 -1.97 9.28
C LEU A 83 21.86 -1.58 8.37
N ASN A 84 22.37 -0.36 8.53
CA ASN A 84 23.52 0.12 7.78
C ASN A 84 24.81 -0.62 8.15
N GLU A 85 25.06 -0.81 9.45
CA GLU A 85 26.26 -1.50 9.95
C GLU A 85 26.25 -2.99 9.62
N THR A 86 25.09 -3.65 9.68
CA THR A 86 24.99 -5.11 9.51
C THR A 86 24.81 -5.52 8.04
N PHE A 87 24.02 -4.78 7.29
CA PHE A 87 23.59 -5.16 5.92
C PHE A 87 23.95 -4.11 4.86
N GLY A 88 24.50 -2.94 5.24
CA GLY A 88 24.73 -1.83 4.31
C GLY A 88 23.44 -1.19 3.76
N ILE A 89 22.31 -1.40 4.44
CA ILE A 89 21.00 -0.92 3.98
C ILE A 89 20.71 0.45 4.58
N VAL A 90 20.46 1.44 3.69
CA VAL A 90 20.08 2.81 4.05
C VAL A 90 18.76 3.14 3.37
N PHE A 91 17.74 3.53 4.15
CA PHE A 91 16.44 3.95 3.65
C PHE A 91 16.29 5.47 3.53
N ALA A 92 16.83 6.22 4.50
CA ALA A 92 16.71 7.68 4.51
C ALA A 92 17.32 8.29 3.24
N PHE A 93 16.62 9.27 2.66
CA PHE A 93 17.03 10.00 1.45
C PHE A 93 17.21 9.13 0.19
N ARG A 94 16.58 7.96 0.16
CA ARG A 94 16.55 7.04 -0.99
C ARG A 94 15.13 6.69 -1.39
N TRP A 95 14.92 6.29 -2.64
CA TRP A 95 13.63 5.85 -3.14
C TRP A 95 13.07 4.63 -2.35
N THR A 96 13.93 3.77 -1.81
CA THR A 96 13.54 2.67 -0.93
C THR A 96 12.91 3.15 0.38
N GLY A 97 13.35 4.30 0.89
CA GLY A 97 12.70 4.96 2.02
C GLY A 97 11.32 5.50 1.65
N ALA A 98 11.14 6.02 0.43
CA ALA A 98 9.82 6.40 -0.07
C ALA A 98 8.88 5.17 -0.13
N VAL A 99 9.39 3.99 -0.53
CA VAL A 99 8.65 2.72 -0.47
C VAL A 99 8.21 2.41 0.96
N VAL A 100 9.10 2.52 1.95
CA VAL A 100 8.77 2.27 3.36
C VAL A 100 7.71 3.26 3.87
N ALA A 101 7.85 4.56 3.56
CA ALA A 101 6.86 5.57 3.94
C ALA A 101 5.48 5.28 3.34
N ALA A 102 5.42 5.00 2.04
CA ALA A 102 4.19 4.64 1.35
C ALA A 102 3.58 3.33 1.88
N ALA A 103 4.43 2.33 2.18
CA ALA A 103 4.02 1.05 2.77
C ALA A 103 3.35 1.27 4.13
N VAL A 104 3.97 2.01 5.04
CA VAL A 104 3.42 2.30 6.37
C VAL A 104 2.08 3.04 6.27
N MET A 105 1.97 4.02 5.37
CA MET A 105 0.74 4.79 5.17
C MET A 105 -0.39 4.00 4.50
N GLY A 106 -0.07 3.05 3.62
CA GLY A 106 -1.03 2.18 2.93
C GLY A 106 -1.43 0.93 3.73
N PHE A 107 -0.57 0.50 4.66
CA PHE A 107 -0.71 -0.74 5.41
C PHE A 107 -2.06 -0.93 6.10
N PRO A 108 -2.56 0.04 6.88
CA PRO A 108 -3.84 -0.11 7.58
C PRO A 108 -5.04 -0.28 6.64
N LEU A 109 -5.03 0.37 5.48
CA LEU A 109 -6.09 0.21 4.48
C LEU A 109 -6.11 -1.21 3.92
N MET A 110 -4.92 -1.76 3.63
CA MET A 110 -4.77 -3.13 3.15
C MET A 110 -5.21 -4.13 4.22
N VAL A 111 -4.73 -3.99 5.45
CA VAL A 111 -5.11 -4.86 6.58
C VAL A 111 -6.63 -4.85 6.78
N ARG A 112 -7.25 -3.66 6.78
CA ARG A 112 -8.69 -3.52 6.98
C ARG A 112 -9.50 -4.23 5.89
N ALA A 113 -9.14 -4.05 4.62
CA ALA A 113 -9.85 -4.67 3.50
C ALA A 113 -9.74 -6.20 3.55
N ILE A 114 -8.54 -6.73 3.80
CA ILE A 114 -8.30 -8.17 3.92
C ILE A 114 -9.04 -8.74 5.13
N ARG A 115 -8.96 -8.09 6.29
CA ARG A 115 -9.63 -8.50 7.52
C ARG A 115 -11.14 -8.62 7.35
N LEU A 116 -11.78 -7.60 6.77
CA LEU A 116 -13.23 -7.64 6.48
C LEU A 116 -13.60 -8.82 5.58
N SER A 117 -12.77 -9.14 4.59
CA SER A 117 -12.99 -10.32 3.75
C SER A 117 -12.83 -11.63 4.50
N ILE A 118 -11.87 -11.76 5.43
CA ILE A 118 -11.69 -12.95 6.26
C ILE A 118 -12.88 -13.11 7.22
N GLU A 119 -13.36 -12.01 7.82
CA GLU A 119 -14.51 -12.01 8.73
C GLU A 119 -15.83 -12.37 8.02
N ALA A 120 -15.92 -12.13 6.71
CA ALA A 120 -17.09 -12.46 5.88
C ALA A 120 -17.14 -13.93 5.43
N VAL A 121 -16.06 -14.71 5.60
CA VAL A 121 -16.05 -16.15 5.26
C VAL A 121 -16.89 -16.93 6.26
N ASP A 122 -17.86 -17.70 5.76
CA ASP A 122 -18.63 -18.61 6.60
C ASP A 122 -17.76 -19.75 7.13
N SER A 123 -17.58 -19.79 8.43
CA SER A 123 -16.79 -20.82 9.13
C SER A 123 -17.30 -22.25 8.91
N ARG A 124 -18.55 -22.42 8.49
CA ARG A 124 -19.11 -23.74 8.15
C ARG A 124 -18.44 -24.35 6.93
N LEU A 125 -18.02 -23.55 5.96
CA LEU A 125 -17.28 -24.02 4.77
C LEU A 125 -15.91 -24.59 5.18
N GLU A 126 -15.22 -23.91 6.09
CA GLU A 126 -13.92 -24.33 6.63
C GLU A 126 -14.09 -25.61 7.46
N ALA A 127 -15.14 -25.70 8.31
CA ALA A 127 -15.46 -26.88 9.08
C ALA A 127 -15.80 -28.09 8.19
N ALA A 128 -16.61 -27.89 7.15
CA ALA A 128 -16.95 -28.96 6.18
C ALA A 128 -15.71 -29.54 5.49
N ALA A 129 -14.78 -28.67 5.04
CA ALA A 129 -13.51 -29.13 4.47
C ALA A 129 -12.68 -29.93 5.49
N GLY A 130 -12.65 -29.51 6.75
CA GLY A 130 -12.00 -30.22 7.85
C GLY A 130 -12.59 -31.62 8.10
N THR A 131 -13.93 -31.78 8.04
CA THR A 131 -14.59 -33.08 8.20
C THR A 131 -14.26 -34.06 7.05
N LEU A 132 -13.89 -33.54 5.87
CA LEU A 132 -13.41 -34.32 4.73
C LEU A 132 -11.92 -34.67 4.82
N GLY A 133 -11.26 -34.37 5.96
CA GLY A 133 -9.85 -34.71 6.21
C GLY A 133 -8.84 -33.66 5.72
N ALA A 134 -9.29 -32.47 5.30
CA ALA A 134 -8.37 -31.43 4.90
C ALA A 134 -7.64 -30.86 6.12
N SER A 135 -6.29 -30.76 6.06
CA SER A 135 -5.49 -30.12 7.10
C SER A 135 -5.73 -28.58 7.11
N PRO A 136 -5.51 -27.89 8.24
CA PRO A 136 -5.74 -26.44 8.32
C PRO A 136 -5.06 -25.60 7.24
N PRO A 137 -3.78 -25.85 6.84
CA PRO A 137 -3.16 -25.16 5.72
C PRO A 137 -3.87 -25.43 4.38
N LEU A 138 -4.36 -26.66 4.18
CA LEU A 138 -5.07 -27.01 2.96
C LEU A 138 -6.44 -26.32 2.90
N VAL A 139 -7.18 -26.29 4.02
CA VAL A 139 -8.44 -25.51 4.14
C VAL A 139 -8.19 -24.04 3.82
N PHE A 140 -7.13 -23.46 4.37
CA PHE A 140 -6.78 -22.07 4.06
C PHE A 140 -6.54 -21.87 2.56
N LEU A 141 -5.72 -22.70 1.93
CA LEU A 141 -5.36 -22.52 0.52
C LEU A 141 -6.51 -22.80 -0.45
N THR A 142 -7.38 -23.78 -0.12
CA THR A 142 -8.43 -24.25 -1.05
C THR A 142 -9.80 -23.62 -0.81
N VAL A 143 -10.09 -23.20 0.40
CA VAL A 143 -11.39 -22.60 0.79
C VAL A 143 -11.23 -21.13 1.11
N THR A 144 -10.44 -20.81 2.14
CA THR A 144 -10.40 -19.44 2.67
C THR A 144 -9.74 -18.47 1.70
N LEU A 145 -8.55 -18.81 1.17
CA LEU A 145 -7.78 -17.92 0.30
C LEU A 145 -8.54 -17.53 -0.98
N PRO A 146 -9.18 -18.46 -1.72
CA PRO A 146 -10.01 -18.08 -2.86
C PRO A 146 -11.17 -17.13 -2.48
N LEU A 147 -11.84 -17.38 -1.36
CA LEU A 147 -12.97 -16.55 -0.91
C LEU A 147 -12.56 -15.15 -0.49
N ILE A 148 -11.37 -14.96 0.09
CA ILE A 148 -10.86 -13.64 0.50
C ILE A 148 -10.09 -12.93 -0.62
N LEU A 149 -9.81 -13.57 -1.75
CA LEU A 149 -9.04 -13.01 -2.86
C LEU A 149 -9.57 -11.64 -3.35
N PRO A 150 -10.90 -11.42 -3.48
CA PRO A 150 -11.42 -10.10 -3.82
C PRO A 150 -11.00 -9.01 -2.82
N GLY A 151 -10.98 -9.32 -1.52
CA GLY A 151 -10.55 -8.38 -0.49
C GLY A 151 -9.05 -8.14 -0.47
N ILE A 152 -8.25 -9.17 -0.79
CA ILE A 152 -6.80 -9.02 -0.97
C ILE A 152 -6.52 -8.05 -2.12
N VAL A 153 -7.18 -8.26 -3.27
CA VAL A 153 -7.04 -7.40 -4.46
C VAL A 153 -7.49 -5.97 -4.14
N ALA A 154 -8.65 -5.81 -3.51
CA ALA A 154 -9.14 -4.49 -3.11
C ALA A 154 -8.18 -3.78 -2.15
N GLY A 155 -7.67 -4.47 -1.14
CA GLY A 155 -6.68 -3.96 -0.19
C GLY A 155 -5.36 -3.55 -0.86
N ALA A 156 -4.86 -4.39 -1.77
CA ALA A 156 -3.64 -4.11 -2.53
C ALA A 156 -3.78 -2.83 -3.37
N ILE A 157 -4.90 -2.66 -4.04
CA ILE A 157 -5.14 -1.48 -4.88
C ILE A 157 -5.37 -0.22 -4.05
N LEU A 158 -6.05 -0.33 -2.91
CA LEU A 158 -6.17 0.80 -1.98
C LEU A 158 -4.80 1.25 -1.45
N ALA A 159 -3.92 0.31 -1.11
CA ALA A 159 -2.55 0.62 -0.69
C ALA A 159 -1.72 1.22 -1.83
N PHE A 160 -1.85 0.70 -3.06
CA PHE A 160 -1.23 1.27 -4.26
C PHE A 160 -1.70 2.71 -4.49
N ALA A 161 -3.00 2.95 -4.50
CA ALA A 161 -3.57 4.29 -4.71
C ALA A 161 -3.12 5.28 -3.61
N LYS A 162 -3.09 4.81 -2.35
CA LYS A 162 -2.54 5.60 -1.23
C LYS A 162 -1.06 5.93 -1.44
N GLY A 163 -0.25 4.95 -1.88
CA GLY A 163 1.17 5.13 -2.17
C GLY A 163 1.44 6.12 -3.31
N MET A 164 0.61 6.10 -4.36
CA MET A 164 0.69 7.07 -5.48
C MET A 164 0.46 8.52 -5.04
N GLY A 165 -0.42 8.75 -4.06
CA GLY A 165 -0.75 10.06 -3.54
C GLY A 165 0.02 10.44 -2.27
N GLU A 166 0.97 9.62 -1.81
CA GLU A 166 1.67 9.91 -0.56
C GLU A 166 2.70 11.03 -0.73
N PHE A 167 2.57 12.05 0.11
CA PHE A 167 3.42 13.24 0.10
C PHE A 167 4.06 13.49 1.47
N GLY A 168 3.25 13.63 2.53
CA GLY A 168 3.69 14.14 3.81
C GLY A 168 4.73 13.26 4.52
N ALA A 169 4.52 11.95 4.57
CA ALA A 169 5.48 11.03 5.15
C ALA A 169 6.73 10.90 4.26
N THR A 170 6.55 10.90 2.95
CA THR A 170 7.66 10.78 1.99
C THR A 170 8.57 12.00 2.04
N ILE A 171 8.03 13.23 1.92
CA ILE A 171 8.85 14.45 1.91
C ILE A 171 9.66 14.61 3.21
N THR A 172 9.08 14.19 4.33
CA THR A 172 9.73 14.32 5.65
C THR A 172 10.82 13.27 5.85
N PHE A 173 10.61 12.04 5.36
CA PHE A 173 11.57 10.94 5.57
C PHE A 173 12.70 10.92 4.54
N VAL A 174 12.39 11.21 3.26
CA VAL A 174 13.37 11.05 2.16
C VAL A 174 13.71 12.34 1.43
N SER A 175 13.06 13.47 1.80
CA SER A 175 13.28 14.78 1.17
C SER A 175 12.84 14.84 -0.31
N ASN A 176 13.32 15.85 -1.05
CA ASN A 176 13.01 16.12 -2.45
C ASN A 176 14.30 16.12 -3.27
N ILE A 177 14.77 14.95 -3.65
CA ILE A 177 16.00 14.78 -4.44
C ILE A 177 15.60 14.39 -5.87
N PRO A 178 15.91 15.24 -6.90
CA PRO A 178 15.63 14.92 -8.29
C PRO A 178 16.28 13.60 -8.71
N GLY A 179 15.53 12.76 -9.44
CA GLY A 179 16.01 11.45 -9.91
C GLY A 179 16.02 10.34 -8.84
N GLU A 180 15.91 10.69 -7.52
CA GLU A 180 16.03 9.71 -6.45
C GLU A 180 14.74 9.62 -5.59
N THR A 181 14.20 10.74 -5.10
CA THR A 181 13.06 10.72 -4.18
C THR A 181 11.90 11.62 -4.61
N ARG A 182 12.05 12.36 -5.71
CA ARG A 182 11.01 13.26 -6.21
C ARG A 182 9.85 12.49 -6.84
N THR A 183 8.91 12.06 -6.01
CA THR A 183 7.65 11.44 -6.46
C THR A 183 6.73 12.46 -7.13
N LEU A 184 5.67 11.99 -7.80
CA LEU A 184 4.69 12.83 -8.50
C LEU A 184 4.06 13.91 -7.59
N PRO A 185 3.60 13.62 -6.36
CA PRO A 185 3.11 14.66 -5.45
C PRO A 185 4.18 15.69 -5.07
N ILE A 186 5.43 15.25 -4.87
CA ILE A 186 6.56 16.14 -4.55
C ILE A 186 6.89 17.02 -5.77
N ALA A 187 6.86 16.47 -6.98
CA ALA A 187 7.08 17.22 -8.21
C ALA A 187 6.01 18.30 -8.43
N ILE A 188 4.73 17.95 -8.25
CA ILE A 188 3.61 18.91 -8.33
C ILE A 188 3.82 20.04 -7.32
N TYR A 189 4.10 19.69 -6.06
CA TYR A 189 4.35 20.67 -4.99
C TYR A 189 5.52 21.62 -5.33
N THR A 190 6.61 21.06 -5.87
CA THR A 190 7.79 21.86 -6.26
C THR A 190 7.46 22.82 -7.40
N LEU A 191 6.71 22.38 -8.41
CA LEU A 191 6.32 23.20 -9.55
C LEU A 191 5.42 24.37 -9.14
N LEU A 192 4.56 24.18 -8.15
CA LEU A 192 3.70 25.25 -7.61
C LEU A 192 4.47 26.36 -6.89
N GLN A 193 5.73 26.11 -6.51
CA GLN A 193 6.60 27.10 -5.85
C GLN A 193 7.50 27.87 -6.83
N VAL A 194 7.50 27.49 -8.11
CA VAL A 194 8.32 28.13 -9.13
C VAL A 194 7.44 29.02 -10.02
N PRO A 195 7.78 30.28 -10.23
CA PRO A 195 7.04 31.15 -11.16
C PRO A 195 6.95 30.54 -12.56
N GLY A 196 5.74 30.44 -13.11
CA GLY A 196 5.48 29.82 -14.42
C GLY A 196 5.37 28.30 -14.40
N GLY A 197 5.43 27.65 -13.22
CA GLY A 197 5.30 26.21 -13.06
C GLY A 197 3.86 25.69 -13.07
N GLU A 198 2.86 26.57 -13.05
CA GLU A 198 1.44 26.20 -12.88
C GLU A 198 0.93 25.29 -13.99
N THR A 199 1.33 25.53 -15.25
CA THR A 199 0.91 24.72 -16.40
C THR A 199 1.47 23.29 -16.30
N ALA A 200 2.72 23.13 -15.89
CA ALA A 200 3.35 21.83 -15.68
C ALA A 200 2.72 21.11 -14.48
N ALA A 201 2.48 21.84 -13.37
CA ALA A 201 1.78 21.31 -12.21
C ALA A 201 0.37 20.81 -12.56
N ALA A 202 -0.41 21.60 -13.33
CA ALA A 202 -1.75 21.21 -13.78
C ALA A 202 -1.72 19.95 -14.67
N ARG A 203 -0.74 19.82 -15.55
CA ARG A 203 -0.55 18.63 -16.39
C ARG A 203 -0.27 17.38 -15.55
N LEU A 204 0.71 17.46 -14.63
CA LEU A 204 1.01 16.34 -13.72
C LEU A 204 -0.17 16.00 -12.81
N THR A 205 -0.92 16.99 -12.35
CA THR A 205 -2.15 16.78 -11.57
C THR A 205 -3.20 16.03 -12.38
N GLY A 206 -3.40 16.41 -13.66
CA GLY A 206 -4.29 15.68 -14.56
C GLY A 206 -3.90 14.20 -14.75
N ILE A 207 -2.59 13.94 -14.89
CA ILE A 207 -2.06 12.58 -14.98
C ILE A 207 -2.27 11.81 -13.67
N ALA A 208 -2.02 12.45 -12.52
CA ALA A 208 -2.25 11.83 -11.22
C ALA A 208 -3.72 11.44 -11.01
N ILE A 209 -4.65 12.32 -11.38
CA ILE A 209 -6.08 12.04 -11.33
C ILE A 209 -6.43 10.88 -12.26
N ALA A 210 -5.97 10.89 -13.51
CA ALA A 210 -6.24 9.83 -14.47
C ALA A 210 -5.73 8.47 -13.99
N LEU A 211 -4.50 8.40 -13.47
CA LEU A 211 -3.92 7.17 -12.90
C LEU A 211 -4.69 6.67 -11.68
N SER A 212 -5.06 7.57 -10.78
CA SER A 212 -5.86 7.21 -9.59
C SER A 212 -7.24 6.68 -9.97
N MET A 213 -7.89 7.30 -10.96
CA MET A 213 -9.18 6.84 -11.48
C MET A 213 -9.04 5.49 -12.20
N LEU A 214 -8.01 5.29 -13.00
CA LEU A 214 -7.74 4.01 -13.67
C LEU A 214 -7.48 2.90 -12.64
N ALA A 215 -6.68 3.17 -11.61
CA ALA A 215 -6.44 2.24 -10.52
C ALA A 215 -7.75 1.88 -9.80
N LEU A 216 -8.58 2.86 -9.46
CA LEU A 216 -9.85 2.66 -8.77
C LEU A 216 -10.83 1.84 -9.61
N VAL A 217 -11.06 2.25 -10.87
CA VAL A 217 -11.97 1.55 -11.79
C VAL A 217 -11.47 0.14 -12.11
N GLY A 218 -10.17 0.01 -12.38
CA GLY A 218 -9.53 -1.30 -12.61
C GLY A 218 -9.68 -2.23 -11.41
N SER A 219 -9.55 -1.72 -10.20
CA SER A 219 -9.80 -2.41 -8.94
C SER A 219 -11.20 -2.99 -8.86
N GLU A 220 -12.19 -2.13 -9.06
CA GLU A 220 -13.60 -2.51 -8.95
C GLU A 220 -13.97 -3.55 -10.02
N LEU A 221 -13.51 -3.36 -11.26
CA LEU A 221 -13.75 -4.33 -12.34
C LEU A 221 -13.09 -5.68 -12.04
N LEU A 222 -11.86 -5.69 -11.55
CA LEU A 222 -11.14 -6.90 -11.20
C LEU A 222 -11.78 -7.63 -10.01
N ALA A 223 -12.13 -6.90 -8.95
CA ALA A 223 -12.81 -7.45 -7.79
C ALA A 223 -14.18 -8.07 -8.18
N ARG A 224 -14.97 -7.38 -9.02
CA ARG A 224 -16.23 -7.90 -9.55
C ARG A 224 -16.02 -9.14 -10.43
N HIS A 225 -15.01 -9.14 -11.29
CA HIS A 225 -14.71 -10.29 -12.14
C HIS A 225 -14.35 -11.54 -11.32
N ILE A 226 -13.48 -11.38 -10.33
CA ILE A 226 -13.07 -12.46 -9.41
C ILE A 226 -14.28 -12.97 -8.63
N SER A 227 -15.09 -12.07 -8.04
CA SER A 227 -16.29 -12.43 -7.27
C SER A 227 -17.32 -13.20 -8.11
N ARG A 228 -17.52 -12.82 -9.39
CA ARG A 228 -18.43 -13.52 -10.32
C ARG A 228 -17.92 -14.92 -10.64
N ARG A 229 -16.61 -15.10 -10.82
CA ARG A 229 -16.03 -16.44 -11.07
C ARG A 229 -16.21 -17.37 -9.87
N ILE A 230 -16.01 -16.87 -8.65
CA ILE A 230 -16.18 -17.65 -7.43
C ILE A 230 -17.66 -18.03 -7.23
N ARG A 231 -18.59 -17.07 -7.40
CA ARG A 231 -20.05 -17.34 -7.29
C ARG A 231 -20.60 -18.18 -8.45
N GLY A 232 -20.04 -18.07 -9.66
CA GLY A 232 -20.42 -18.89 -10.80
C GLY A 232 -20.02 -20.37 -10.68
N LEU A 233 -19.02 -20.71 -9.88
CA LEU A 233 -18.67 -22.08 -9.55
C LEU A 233 -19.69 -22.72 -8.59
N ASP A 234 -20.40 -21.92 -7.79
CA ASP A 234 -21.46 -22.39 -6.89
C ASP A 234 -22.80 -22.59 -7.61
N ALA A 235 -23.01 -21.95 -8.79
CA ALA A 235 -24.26 -22.06 -9.57
C ALA A 235 -24.30 -23.29 -10.52
N VAL A 236 -23.22 -24.07 -10.64
CA VAL A 236 -23.09 -25.26 -11.51
C VAL A 236 -23.10 -26.56 -10.69
N ARG A 237 -23.34 -26.49 -9.39
CA ARG A 237 -23.61 -27.61 -8.49
C ARG A 237 -25.03 -27.52 -7.96
#